data_b9c5620bc257baee25fe6e0c62ac2cbb
#
_entry.id   b9c5620bc257baee25fe6e0c62ac2cbb
#
_cell.length_a   1.000
_cell.length_b   1.000
_cell.length_c   1.000
_cell.angle_alpha   90.00
_cell.angle_beta   90.00
_cell.angle_gamma   90.00
#
_symmetry.space_group_name_H-M   'P 1'
#
loop_
_entity.id
_entity.type
_entity.pdbx_description
1 polymer ?
#
loop_
_entity_poly.entity_id
_entity_poly.type
_entity_poly.pdbx_seq_one_letter_code
_entity_poly.pdbx_strand_id
1 'polypeptide(L)'
;NFNGNIFGHPEAVTFPNYFPTLKDSINLAHGGHAEFLILKSIMGLVNLRLLSKRSAANLFSLLESKQSTQKKSEGTDYPPVMYGFARGIKNEMPASVGVCIPSNSDDKDMNEQIKNIGMGEITGIPLACGIKMLAEGRMNQSGVLAPEAGHIEPHKFINDVFEEISRVLGLPKDSLNESIQITCSW
;
A
#
# COMPACT_ATOMS: atom_id res chain seq x y z
N ASN A 1 -7.35 -14.55 9.29
CA ASN A 1 -7.00 -14.95 7.90
C ASN A 1 -7.87 -14.14 6.94
N PHE A 2 -7.27 -13.39 6.07
CA PHE A 2 -7.97 -12.67 5.00
C PHE A 2 -7.45 -13.14 3.64
N ASN A 3 -8.31 -13.06 2.64
CA ASN A 3 -7.98 -13.48 1.29
C ASN A 3 -7.33 -12.31 0.54
N GLY A 4 -6.13 -12.55 0.00
CA GLY A 4 -5.45 -11.63 -0.90
C GLY A 4 -5.41 -12.17 -2.32
N ASN A 5 -5.50 -11.29 -3.29
CA ASN A 5 -5.33 -11.63 -4.70
C ASN A 5 -3.97 -11.13 -5.17
N ILE A 6 -3.23 -11.98 -5.87
CA ILE A 6 -1.96 -11.58 -6.48
C ILE A 6 -2.25 -10.57 -7.57
N PHE A 7 -1.55 -9.43 -7.53
CA PHE A 7 -1.64 -8.45 -8.60
C PHE A 7 -0.25 -7.91 -8.96
N GLY A 8 -0.09 -7.49 -10.21
CA GLY A 8 1.18 -6.95 -10.69
C GLY A 8 1.43 -5.55 -10.14
N HIS A 9 2.55 -5.39 -9.44
CA HIS A 9 3.01 -4.10 -8.93
C HIS A 9 4.54 -3.99 -9.08
N PRO A 10 5.11 -2.79 -9.19
CA PRO A 10 6.54 -2.60 -9.48
C PRO A 10 7.49 -3.32 -8.53
N GLU A 11 7.18 -3.41 -7.24
CA GLU A 11 8.06 -4.01 -6.23
C GLU A 11 8.38 -5.47 -6.51
N ALA A 12 7.44 -6.22 -7.12
CA ALA A 12 7.71 -7.60 -7.52
C ALA A 12 8.83 -7.71 -8.56
N VAL A 13 9.08 -6.63 -9.31
CA VAL A 13 10.13 -6.55 -10.34
C VAL A 13 11.39 -5.92 -9.80
N THR A 14 11.27 -4.87 -8.97
CA THR A 14 12.42 -4.09 -8.52
C THR A 14 13.15 -4.70 -7.34
N PHE A 15 12.46 -5.31 -6.38
CA PHE A 15 13.08 -5.94 -5.20
C PHE A 15 14.16 -6.98 -5.55
N PRO A 16 13.97 -7.91 -6.50
CA PRO A 16 15.01 -8.87 -6.87
C PRO A 16 16.33 -8.23 -7.34
N ASN A 17 16.27 -7.02 -7.88
CA ASN A 17 17.47 -6.30 -8.33
C ASN A 17 18.34 -5.78 -7.17
N TYR A 18 17.71 -5.47 -6.03
CA TYR A 18 18.39 -4.89 -4.87
C TYR A 18 18.59 -5.89 -3.74
N PHE A 19 17.85 -6.98 -3.75
CA PHE A 19 17.96 -8.06 -2.76
C PHE A 19 18.32 -9.39 -3.46
N PRO A 20 19.60 -9.63 -3.75
CA PRO A 20 20.04 -10.81 -4.54
C PRO A 20 19.67 -12.16 -3.92
N THR A 21 19.46 -12.21 -2.62
CA THR A 21 19.05 -13.43 -1.89
C THR A 21 17.54 -13.64 -1.87
N LEU A 22 16.77 -12.70 -2.39
CA LEU A 22 15.31 -12.79 -2.46
C LEU A 22 14.92 -13.87 -3.48
N LYS A 23 14.12 -14.83 -3.04
CA LYS A 23 13.64 -15.93 -3.89
C LYS A 23 12.29 -15.60 -4.52
N ASP A 24 11.41 -14.98 -3.75
CA ASP A 24 10.05 -14.66 -4.16
C ASP A 24 9.68 -13.24 -3.71
N SER A 25 8.99 -12.51 -4.57
CA SER A 25 8.39 -11.20 -4.26
C SER A 25 6.97 -11.18 -4.82
N ILE A 26 5.99 -10.98 -3.96
CA ILE A 26 4.57 -11.06 -4.32
C ILE A 26 3.85 -9.84 -3.76
N ASN A 27 3.08 -9.17 -4.61
CA ASN A 27 2.16 -8.14 -4.20
C ASN A 27 0.74 -8.69 -4.11
N LEU A 28 0.07 -8.38 -3.02
CA LEU A 28 -1.29 -8.82 -2.74
C LEU A 28 -2.20 -7.60 -2.60
N ALA A 29 -3.33 -7.64 -3.30
CA ALA A 29 -4.42 -6.70 -3.08
C ALA A 29 -5.55 -7.40 -2.33
N HIS A 30 -6.10 -6.73 -1.35
CA HIS A 30 -7.32 -7.13 -0.67
C HIS A 30 -8.52 -6.47 -1.34
N GLY A 31 -9.58 -7.23 -1.52
CA GLY A 31 -10.85 -6.74 -2.09
C GLY A 31 -11.93 -7.80 -1.99
N GLY A 32 -13.17 -7.41 -2.11
CA GLY A 32 -14.31 -8.33 -2.13
C GLY A 32 -14.20 -9.33 -3.28
N HIS A 33 -14.54 -10.59 -3.02
CA HIS A 33 -14.50 -11.63 -4.05
C HIS A 33 -15.33 -11.25 -5.30
N ALA A 34 -16.48 -10.61 -5.09
CA ALA A 34 -17.34 -10.12 -6.16
C ALA A 34 -16.66 -9.04 -7.01
N GLU A 35 -15.90 -8.13 -6.41
CA GLU A 35 -15.18 -7.06 -7.10
C GLU A 35 -14.13 -7.62 -8.05
N PHE A 36 -13.35 -8.60 -7.58
CA PHE A 36 -12.37 -9.27 -8.43
C PHE A 36 -13.02 -10.09 -9.54
N LEU A 37 -14.19 -10.67 -9.31
CA LEU A 37 -14.92 -11.39 -10.34
C LEU A 37 -15.41 -10.44 -11.43
N ILE A 38 -15.94 -9.29 -11.07
CA ILE A 38 -16.37 -8.25 -12.00
C ILE A 38 -15.19 -7.75 -12.82
N LEU A 39 -14.06 -7.44 -12.15
CA LEU A 39 -12.84 -6.98 -12.82
C LEU A 39 -12.34 -8.02 -13.83
N LYS A 40 -12.25 -9.29 -13.43
CA LYS A 40 -11.88 -10.40 -14.32
C LYS A 40 -12.81 -10.52 -15.52
N SER A 41 -14.12 -10.34 -15.32
CA SER A 41 -15.11 -10.39 -16.39
C SER A 41 -14.92 -9.24 -17.39
N ILE A 42 -14.72 -8.02 -16.92
CA ILE A 42 -14.43 -6.85 -17.76
C ILE A 42 -13.12 -7.08 -18.54
N MET A 43 -12.07 -7.57 -17.89
CA MET A 43 -10.80 -7.90 -18.55
C MET A 43 -10.97 -8.99 -19.61
N GLY A 44 -11.79 -10.00 -19.33
CA GLY A 44 -12.14 -11.05 -20.30
C GLY A 44 -12.80 -10.48 -21.57
N LEU A 45 -13.75 -9.58 -21.42
CA LEU A 45 -14.41 -8.91 -22.55
C LEU A 45 -13.44 -8.04 -23.37
N VAL A 46 -12.48 -7.37 -22.70
CA VAL A 46 -11.45 -6.60 -23.39
C VAL A 46 -10.50 -7.52 -24.17
N ASN A 47 -10.09 -8.65 -23.58
CA ASN A 47 -9.21 -9.61 -24.23
C ASN A 47 -9.88 -10.27 -25.45
N LEU A 48 -11.18 -10.54 -25.37
CA LEU A 48 -11.98 -11.03 -26.48
C LEU A 48 -12.30 -9.93 -27.52
N ARG A 49 -11.83 -8.70 -27.33
CA ARG A 49 -12.10 -7.53 -28.18
C ARG A 49 -13.60 -7.16 -28.28
N LEU A 50 -14.42 -7.62 -27.36
CA LEU A 50 -15.85 -7.29 -27.27
C LEU A 50 -16.07 -5.94 -26.54
N LEU A 51 -15.08 -5.47 -25.77
CA LEU A 51 -15.15 -4.20 -25.08
C LEU A 51 -13.85 -3.41 -25.33
N SER A 52 -13.97 -2.12 -25.66
CA SER A 52 -12.79 -1.26 -25.79
C SER A 52 -12.16 -0.97 -24.41
N LYS A 53 -10.85 -0.74 -24.36
CA LYS A 53 -10.16 -0.36 -23.10
C LYS A 53 -10.78 0.90 -22.47
N ARG A 54 -11.20 1.87 -23.28
CA ARG A 54 -11.84 3.11 -22.83
C ARG A 54 -13.21 2.85 -22.22
N SER A 55 -14.01 2.00 -22.85
CA SER A 55 -15.34 1.62 -22.34
C SER A 55 -15.21 0.78 -21.06
N ALA A 56 -14.20 -0.09 -20.97
CA ALA A 56 -13.89 -0.85 -19.78
C ALA A 56 -13.50 0.05 -18.60
N ALA A 57 -12.65 1.06 -18.84
CA ALA A 57 -12.26 2.03 -17.82
C ALA A 57 -13.46 2.86 -17.31
N ASN A 58 -14.32 3.32 -18.21
CA ASN A 58 -15.54 4.05 -17.83
C ASN A 58 -16.50 3.18 -17.02
N LEU A 59 -16.67 1.90 -17.41
CA LEU A 59 -17.51 0.95 -16.69
C LEU A 59 -16.95 0.69 -15.28
N PHE A 60 -15.64 0.52 -15.16
CA PHE A 60 -14.97 0.31 -13.88
C PHE A 60 -15.14 1.53 -12.96
N SER A 61 -14.91 2.74 -13.48
CA SER A 61 -15.10 3.98 -12.73
C SER A 61 -16.53 4.18 -12.23
N LEU A 62 -17.52 3.81 -13.04
CA LEU A 62 -18.94 3.82 -12.66
C LEU A 62 -19.26 2.84 -11.52
N LEU A 63 -18.63 1.66 -11.54
CA LEU A 63 -18.80 0.66 -10.49
C LEU A 63 -18.15 1.09 -9.19
N GLU A 64 -16.93 1.63 -9.27
CA GLU A 64 -16.18 2.14 -8.12
C GLU A 64 -16.93 3.30 -7.43
N SER A 65 -17.47 4.25 -8.20
CA SER A 65 -18.25 5.38 -7.66
C SER A 65 -19.53 4.94 -6.91
N LYS A 66 -20.14 3.82 -7.32
CA LYS A 66 -21.31 3.27 -6.63
C LYS A 66 -20.95 2.50 -5.37
N GLN A 67 -19.77 1.91 -5.31
CA GLN A 67 -19.30 1.16 -4.14
C GLN A 67 -18.91 2.07 -2.99
N SER A 68 -18.37 3.25 -3.26
CA SER A 68 -18.03 4.23 -2.22
C SER A 68 -19.22 4.67 -1.38
N THR A 69 -20.45 4.44 -1.86
CA THR A 69 -21.71 4.75 -1.16
C THR A 69 -22.32 3.58 -0.39
N GLN A 70 -21.78 2.36 -0.53
CA GLN A 70 -22.29 1.21 0.24
C GLN A 70 -21.71 1.23 1.66
N LYS A 71 -22.61 1.15 2.65
CA LYS A 71 -22.28 0.99 4.08
C LYS A 71 -21.33 -0.19 4.25
N LYS A 72 -20.15 0.10 4.80
CA LYS A 72 -19.18 -0.93 5.21
C LYS A 72 -19.87 -1.87 6.18
N SER A 73 -19.80 -3.18 5.93
CA SER A 73 -20.32 -4.18 6.87
C SER A 73 -19.58 -4.05 8.20
N GLU A 74 -20.32 -4.05 9.29
CA GLU A 74 -19.82 -4.10 10.66
C GLU A 74 -19.21 -5.49 10.92
N GLY A 75 -17.98 -5.70 10.47
CA GLY A 75 -17.20 -6.90 10.79
C GLY A 75 -15.94 -6.51 11.52
N THR A 76 -15.59 -7.28 12.54
CA THR A 76 -14.47 -7.01 13.45
C THR A 76 -13.08 -7.30 12.86
N ASP A 77 -12.99 -7.93 11.71
CA ASP A 77 -11.72 -8.33 11.06
C ASP A 77 -11.51 -7.57 9.75
N TYR A 78 -11.16 -6.28 9.84
CA TYR A 78 -10.67 -5.56 8.67
C TYR A 78 -9.20 -5.90 8.42
N PRO A 79 -8.81 -6.12 7.15
CA PRO A 79 -7.40 -6.25 6.81
C PRO A 79 -6.69 -4.91 7.09
N PRO A 80 -5.39 -4.94 7.41
CA PRO A 80 -4.61 -3.71 7.58
C PRO A 80 -4.66 -2.87 6.30
N VAL A 81 -4.56 -1.55 6.45
CA VAL A 81 -4.54 -0.60 5.32
C VAL A 81 -3.34 -0.91 4.41
N MET A 82 -2.18 -1.14 5.02
CA MET A 82 -0.96 -1.58 4.36
C MET A 82 -0.29 -2.66 5.18
N TYR A 83 0.31 -3.63 4.50
CA TYR A 83 1.00 -4.74 5.14
C TYR A 83 2.24 -5.14 4.34
N GLY A 84 3.37 -5.21 5.00
CA GLY A 84 4.61 -5.76 4.47
C GLY A 84 5.03 -6.98 5.28
N PHE A 85 5.42 -8.05 4.63
CA PHE A 85 5.89 -9.26 5.29
C PHE A 85 7.12 -9.81 4.59
N ALA A 86 8.14 -10.12 5.37
CA ALA A 86 9.33 -10.82 4.90
C ALA A 86 9.61 -12.04 5.78
N ARG A 87 10.09 -13.11 5.15
CA ARG A 87 10.59 -14.31 5.84
C ARG A 87 11.88 -14.77 5.21
N GLY A 88 12.74 -15.34 6.02
CA GLY A 88 14.04 -15.80 5.56
C GLY A 88 14.82 -16.50 6.65
N ILE A 89 16.14 -16.41 6.55
CA ILE A 89 17.07 -16.95 7.54
C ILE A 89 17.89 -15.79 8.10
N LYS A 90 17.97 -15.69 9.43
CA LYS A 90 18.79 -14.73 10.16
C LYS A 90 19.60 -15.51 11.20
N ASN A 91 20.93 -15.36 11.17
CA ASN A 91 21.81 -16.11 12.07
C ASN A 91 21.54 -17.63 12.05
N GLU A 92 21.41 -18.19 10.84
CA GLU A 92 21.14 -19.62 10.58
C GLU A 92 19.78 -20.13 11.08
N MET A 93 18.93 -19.28 11.62
CA MET A 93 17.58 -19.63 12.08
C MET A 93 16.49 -19.03 11.20
N PRO A 94 15.35 -19.72 11.08
CA PRO A 94 14.19 -19.14 10.42
C PRO A 94 13.77 -17.84 11.12
N ALA A 95 13.53 -16.81 10.32
CA ALA A 95 13.14 -15.50 10.80
C ALA A 95 12.01 -14.94 9.95
N SER A 96 11.13 -14.17 10.58
CA SER A 96 10.11 -13.41 9.86
C SER A 96 9.89 -12.04 10.50
N VAL A 97 9.49 -11.08 9.67
CA VAL A 97 9.07 -9.76 10.11
C VAL A 97 7.81 -9.35 9.35
N GLY A 98 6.85 -8.83 10.07
CA GLY A 98 5.64 -8.22 9.53
C GLY A 98 5.55 -6.79 10.01
N VAL A 99 5.19 -5.89 9.10
CA VAL A 99 4.90 -4.48 9.40
C VAL A 99 3.53 -4.16 8.85
N CYS A 100 2.66 -3.60 9.65
CA CYS A 100 1.35 -3.21 9.16
C CYS A 100 0.90 -1.85 9.73
N ILE A 101 0.07 -1.17 8.93
CA ILE A 101 -0.76 -0.07 9.39
C ILE A 101 -2.13 -0.67 9.62
N PRO A 102 -2.58 -0.83 10.87
CA PRO A 102 -3.88 -1.40 11.16
C PRO A 102 -5.00 -0.52 10.61
N SER A 103 -6.10 -1.15 10.22
CA SER A 103 -7.31 -0.43 9.79
C SER A 103 -8.15 0.07 10.94
N ASN A 104 -7.85 -0.37 12.16
CA ASN A 104 -8.56 -0.01 13.39
C ASN A 104 -7.56 0.46 14.43
N SER A 105 -7.78 1.65 14.98
CA SER A 105 -7.20 2.12 16.23
C SER A 105 -8.28 2.09 17.32
N ASP A 106 -7.90 2.18 18.57
CA ASP A 106 -8.87 2.35 19.68
C ASP A 106 -9.57 3.72 19.63
N ASP A 107 -9.01 4.67 18.87
CA ASP A 107 -9.57 5.97 18.60
C ASP A 107 -10.52 5.92 17.39
N LYS A 108 -11.82 6.14 17.64
CA LYS A 108 -12.85 6.12 16.59
C LYS A 108 -12.70 7.24 15.58
N ASP A 109 -12.27 8.41 16.02
CA ASP A 109 -12.12 9.58 15.16
C ASP A 109 -10.93 9.39 14.21
N MET A 110 -9.83 8.82 14.71
CA MET A 110 -8.69 8.42 13.88
C MET A 110 -9.09 7.35 12.86
N ASN A 111 -9.89 6.36 13.27
CA ASN A 111 -10.38 5.32 12.35
C ASN A 111 -11.22 5.90 11.21
N GLU A 112 -12.09 6.87 11.48
CA GLU A 112 -12.86 7.52 10.43
C GLU A 112 -11.98 8.34 9.49
N GLN A 113 -10.97 9.03 10.00
CA GLN A 113 -10.05 9.81 9.19
C GLN A 113 -9.15 8.94 8.33
N ILE A 114 -8.60 7.85 8.86
CA ILE A 114 -7.81 6.87 8.09
C ILE A 114 -8.68 6.23 6.98
N LYS A 115 -9.94 5.94 7.25
CA LYS A 115 -10.89 5.40 6.24
C LYS A 115 -11.14 6.37 5.08
N ASN A 116 -10.97 7.65 5.30
CA ASN A 116 -11.16 8.69 4.30
C ASN A 116 -9.90 8.99 3.48
N ILE A 117 -8.75 8.38 3.84
CA ILE A 117 -7.54 8.48 3.01
C ILE A 117 -7.82 7.76 1.68
N GLY A 118 -7.81 8.53 0.61
CA GLY A 118 -7.98 8.01 -0.74
C GLY A 118 -6.65 7.60 -1.40
N MET A 119 -6.76 7.01 -2.57
CA MET A 119 -5.59 6.64 -3.36
C MET A 119 -4.73 7.85 -3.75
N GLY A 120 -5.35 9.03 -3.87
CA GLY A 120 -4.65 10.28 -4.16
C GLY A 120 -3.66 10.66 -3.05
N GLU A 121 -4.09 10.60 -1.81
CA GLU A 121 -3.27 10.92 -0.63
C GLU A 121 -2.18 9.87 -0.43
N ILE A 122 -2.55 8.58 -0.49
CA ILE A 122 -1.59 7.46 -0.30
C ILE A 122 -0.46 7.51 -1.36
N THR A 123 -0.74 7.99 -2.57
CA THR A 123 0.25 8.04 -3.65
C THR A 123 0.91 9.41 -3.74
N GLY A 124 0.14 10.48 -3.60
CA GLY A 124 0.60 11.86 -3.79
C GLY A 124 1.50 12.36 -2.68
N ILE A 125 1.17 12.05 -1.42
CA ILE A 125 1.96 12.50 -0.27
C ILE A 125 3.38 11.88 -0.26
N PRO A 126 3.56 10.56 -0.41
CA PRO A 126 4.91 10.00 -0.54
C PRO A 126 5.72 10.58 -1.69
N LEU A 127 5.08 10.84 -2.84
CA LEU A 127 5.74 11.50 -3.96
C LEU A 127 6.20 12.92 -3.60
N ALA A 128 5.35 13.71 -2.93
CA ALA A 128 5.70 15.04 -2.49
C ALA A 128 6.84 15.03 -1.45
N CYS A 129 6.84 14.07 -0.51
CA CYS A 129 7.93 13.88 0.44
C CYS A 129 9.25 13.53 -0.29
N GLY A 130 9.20 12.66 -1.31
CA GLY A 130 10.37 12.35 -2.13
C GLY A 130 10.92 13.56 -2.88
N ILE A 131 10.06 14.40 -3.46
CA ILE A 131 10.46 15.67 -4.12
C ILE A 131 11.08 16.63 -3.10
N LYS A 132 10.52 16.73 -1.90
CA LYS A 132 11.07 17.55 -0.82
C LYS A 132 12.47 17.07 -0.41
N MET A 133 12.67 15.76 -0.26
CA MET A 133 13.98 15.18 0.05
C MET A 133 15.03 15.50 -1.03
N LEU A 134 14.65 15.49 -2.31
CA LEU A 134 15.52 15.93 -3.41
C LEU A 134 15.89 17.41 -3.28
N ALA A 135 14.91 18.26 -3.05
CA ALA A 135 15.11 19.70 -2.93
C ALA A 135 16.00 20.07 -1.72
N GLU A 136 15.91 19.31 -0.63
CA GLU A 136 16.72 19.47 0.58
C GLU A 136 18.11 18.83 0.48
N GLY A 137 18.46 18.19 -0.64
CA GLY A 137 19.74 17.52 -0.83
C GLY A 137 19.91 16.25 0.02
N ARG A 138 18.84 15.69 0.53
CA ARG A 138 18.83 14.41 1.28
C ARG A 138 18.96 13.18 0.36
N MET A 139 18.73 13.36 -0.93
CA MET A 139 18.98 12.37 -1.98
C MET A 139 20.00 12.94 -2.97
N ASN A 140 21.19 12.35 -3.01
CA ASN A 140 22.34 12.88 -3.76
C ASN A 140 22.71 12.06 -4.98
N GLN A 141 21.98 10.99 -5.28
CA GLN A 141 22.30 10.12 -6.42
C GLN A 141 21.48 10.53 -7.64
N SER A 142 22.20 10.57 -8.77
CA SER A 142 21.58 10.84 -10.07
C SER A 142 21.07 9.55 -10.70
N GLY A 143 19.94 9.64 -11.39
CA GLY A 143 19.36 8.52 -12.13
C GLY A 143 17.91 8.24 -11.74
N VAL A 144 17.35 7.19 -12.34
CA VAL A 144 16.04 6.64 -11.98
C VAL A 144 16.29 5.45 -11.06
N LEU A 145 15.99 5.61 -9.81
CA LEU A 145 16.29 4.65 -8.75
C LEU A 145 15.01 4.23 -8.04
N ALA A 146 14.90 2.95 -7.71
CA ALA A 146 13.81 2.47 -6.87
C ALA A 146 14.05 2.83 -5.39
N PRO A 147 13.03 3.04 -4.57
CA PRO A 147 13.18 3.39 -3.15
C PRO A 147 14.07 2.41 -2.37
N GLU A 148 14.00 1.13 -2.70
CA GLU A 148 14.77 0.05 -2.10
C GLU A 148 16.25 0.01 -2.50
N ALA A 149 16.68 0.89 -3.39
CA ALA A 149 18.08 0.99 -3.81
C ALA A 149 19.04 1.53 -2.71
N GLY A 150 18.52 1.79 -1.50
CA GLY A 150 19.32 2.17 -0.34
C GLY A 150 19.67 3.66 -0.24
N HIS A 151 19.05 4.52 -1.06
CA HIS A 151 19.28 5.97 -1.04
C HIS A 151 18.36 6.69 -0.08
N ILE A 152 17.28 6.02 0.31
CA ILE A 152 16.28 6.52 1.24
C ILE A 152 16.41 5.72 2.53
N GLU A 153 16.54 6.41 3.64
CA GLU A 153 16.45 5.78 4.94
C GLU A 153 14.95 5.53 5.23
N PRO A 154 14.50 4.25 5.31
CA PRO A 154 13.07 3.93 5.28
C PRO A 154 12.30 4.53 6.46
N HIS A 155 12.87 4.49 7.68
CA HIS A 155 12.18 5.00 8.86
C HIS A 155 11.98 6.51 8.81
N LYS A 156 12.98 7.26 8.34
CA LYS A 156 12.86 8.72 8.19
C LYS A 156 11.84 9.07 7.12
N PHE A 157 11.85 8.33 6.01
CA PHE A 157 10.89 8.57 4.95
C PHE A 157 9.45 8.29 5.40
N ILE A 158 9.21 7.18 6.09
CA ILE A 158 7.89 6.84 6.63
C ILE A 158 7.43 7.91 7.65
N ASN A 159 8.32 8.37 8.51
CA ASN A 159 8.01 9.43 9.45
C ASN A 159 7.62 10.73 8.74
N ASP A 160 8.39 11.17 7.72
CA ASP A 160 8.08 12.36 6.92
C ASP A 160 6.69 12.21 6.25
N VAL A 161 6.38 11.03 5.71
CA VAL A 161 5.10 10.74 5.08
C VAL A 161 3.96 10.80 6.10
N PHE A 162 4.13 10.21 7.26
CA PHE A 162 3.09 10.18 8.29
C PHE A 162 2.86 11.54 8.94
N GLU A 163 3.92 12.32 9.16
CA GLU A 163 3.76 13.70 9.60
C GLU A 163 2.94 14.51 8.58
N GLU A 164 3.20 14.33 7.30
CA GLU A 164 2.48 15.04 6.25
C GLU A 164 1.03 14.56 6.11
N ILE A 165 0.77 13.26 6.22
CA ILE A 165 -0.60 12.73 6.26
C ILE A 165 -1.35 13.29 7.47
N SER A 166 -0.74 13.26 8.66
CA SER A 166 -1.34 13.81 9.88
C SER A 166 -1.67 15.29 9.71
N ARG A 167 -0.77 16.07 9.10
CA ARG A 167 -1.00 17.49 8.80
C ARG A 167 -2.19 17.71 7.87
N VAL A 168 -2.29 16.93 6.80
CA VAL A 168 -3.39 17.03 5.81
C VAL A 168 -4.73 16.64 6.41
N LEU A 169 -4.75 15.63 7.29
CA LEU A 169 -5.95 15.15 7.95
C LEU A 169 -6.30 15.93 9.23
N GLY A 170 -5.45 16.84 9.67
CA GLY A 170 -5.65 17.56 10.94
C GLY A 170 -5.48 16.69 12.18
N LEU A 171 -4.72 15.59 12.07
CA LEU A 171 -4.39 14.71 13.18
C LEU A 171 -3.26 15.28 14.05
N PRO A 172 -3.18 14.88 15.32
CA PRO A 172 -2.01 15.19 16.15
C PRO A 172 -0.72 14.68 15.49
N LYS A 173 0.37 15.42 15.68
CA LYS A 173 1.69 14.99 15.22
C LYS A 173 2.02 13.62 15.86
N ASP A 174 2.67 12.75 15.10
CA ASP A 174 3.10 11.41 15.50
C ASP A 174 1.99 10.37 15.70
N SER A 175 0.70 10.75 15.64
CA SER A 175 -0.41 9.82 15.85
C SER A 175 -0.39 8.59 14.92
N LEU A 176 0.05 8.76 13.67
CA LEU A 176 0.17 7.64 12.72
C LEU A 176 1.42 6.80 12.97
N ASN A 177 2.51 7.38 13.47
CA ASN A 177 3.72 6.63 13.82
C ASN A 177 3.45 5.64 14.94
N GLU A 178 2.63 6.01 15.92
CA GLU A 178 2.21 5.14 17.02
C GLU A 178 1.28 4.01 16.55
N SER A 179 0.64 4.16 15.40
CA SER A 179 -0.25 3.14 14.85
C SER A 179 0.47 2.00 14.11
N ILE A 180 1.78 2.15 13.80
CA ILE A 180 2.54 1.09 13.14
C ILE A 180 2.74 -0.09 14.07
N GLN A 181 2.33 -1.27 13.61
CA GLN A 181 2.58 -2.53 14.31
C GLN A 181 3.70 -3.30 13.63
N ILE A 182 4.71 -3.66 14.39
CA ILE A 182 5.84 -4.47 13.94
C ILE A 182 5.84 -5.78 14.75
N THR A 183 5.80 -6.89 14.03
CA THR A 183 5.89 -8.23 14.63
C THR A 183 7.13 -8.93 14.09
N CYS A 184 7.97 -9.43 14.98
CA CYS A 184 9.19 -10.13 14.66
C CYS A 184 9.21 -11.53 15.28
N SER A 185 9.79 -12.49 14.56
CA SER A 185 10.03 -13.86 15.05
C SER A 185 11.41 -14.29 14.55
N TRP A 186 12.37 -14.41 15.45
CA TRP A 186 13.73 -14.94 15.23
C TRP A 186 14.37 -15.38 16.54
#